data_4e1eb7ad409dc716eae91ca948a8374f
#
_entry.id   4e1eb7ad409dc716eae91ca948a8374f
#
_cell.length_a   1.000
_cell.length_b   1.000
_cell.length_c   1.000
_cell.angle_alpha   90.00
_cell.angle_beta   90.00
_cell.angle_gamma   90.00
#
_symmetry.space_group_name_H-M   'P 1'
#
loop_
_entity.id
_entity.type
_entity.pdbx_description
1 polymer ?
#
loop_
_entity_poly.entity_id
_entity_poly.type
_entity_poly.pdbx_seq_one_letter_code
_entity_poly.pdbx_strand_id
1 'polypeptide(L)'
;MATSGTTTFDLDIDEIIQEAYERCGISLRTGYSLKSARRSLNILFSEWGNRGLHLWKVDLASVPLVEGQAEYNATTDSTNFPTGVNQVLEAYVRNNTTSTTPIDTSLSKIDRSTYASLATKLSKGTPSQYYVERTTSPSIFLYQTPSSSFSGSTHLLKFYYLKRIEDAGTAYTNETDVVFRFIPCMISGLAYYLSMKIAPDRIQILKPLYEEELQRALNEDSTATSLYISPRNYSFK
;
A
#
# COMPACT_ATOMS: atom_id res chain seq x y z
N MET A 1 17.80 -34.65 15.25
CA MET A 1 18.34 -33.26 15.25
C MET A 1 17.26 -32.35 15.77
N ALA A 2 17.58 -31.51 16.76
CA ALA A 2 16.62 -30.53 17.27
C ALA A 2 16.63 -29.32 16.32
N THR A 3 15.45 -28.86 15.92
CA THR A 3 15.28 -27.57 15.21
C THR A 3 15.27 -26.42 16.23
N SER A 4 15.47 -25.18 15.80
CA SER A 4 15.41 -23.99 16.69
C SER A 4 14.04 -23.86 17.38
N GLY A 5 12.98 -24.39 16.77
CA GLY A 5 11.61 -24.26 17.28
C GLY A 5 11.01 -22.87 17.18
N THR A 6 11.70 -21.93 16.52
CA THR A 6 11.25 -20.53 16.35
C THR A 6 11.14 -20.17 14.86
N THR A 7 10.20 -19.31 14.55
CA THR A 7 9.98 -18.70 13.21
C THR A 7 10.01 -17.17 13.29
N THR A 8 10.62 -16.63 14.36
CA THR A 8 10.65 -15.21 14.69
C THR A 8 11.93 -14.52 14.23
N PHE A 9 12.49 -14.95 13.08
CA PHE A 9 13.61 -14.24 12.50
C PHE A 9 13.11 -12.91 11.93
N ASP A 10 13.54 -11.84 12.57
CA ASP A 10 13.32 -10.46 12.14
C ASP A 10 14.63 -9.69 12.27
N LEU A 11 14.83 -8.69 11.45
CA LEU A 11 16.04 -7.87 11.43
C LEU A 11 15.68 -6.43 11.75
N ASP A 12 16.37 -5.87 12.71
CA ASP A 12 16.35 -4.43 12.96
C ASP A 12 16.87 -3.67 11.73
N ILE A 13 16.38 -2.46 11.53
CA ILE A 13 16.82 -1.60 10.41
C ILE A 13 18.33 -1.39 10.41
N ASP A 14 18.95 -1.33 11.58
CA ASP A 14 20.41 -1.15 11.70
C ASP A 14 21.17 -2.42 11.28
N GLU A 15 20.64 -3.62 11.55
CA GLU A 15 21.20 -4.89 11.06
C GLU A 15 21.08 -5.00 9.53
N ILE A 16 19.94 -4.59 8.97
CA ILE A 16 19.74 -4.51 7.53
C ILE A 16 20.73 -3.55 6.87
N ILE A 17 20.99 -2.40 7.49
CA ILE A 17 21.95 -1.42 7.01
C ILE A 17 23.36 -2.00 7.09
N GLN A 18 23.72 -2.67 8.19
CA GLN A 18 25.03 -3.30 8.36
C GLN A 18 25.28 -4.35 7.27
N GLU A 19 24.33 -5.27 7.07
CA GLU A 19 24.43 -6.31 6.03
C GLU A 19 24.58 -5.67 4.62
N ALA A 20 23.85 -4.59 4.34
CA ALA A 20 23.96 -3.89 3.07
C ALA A 20 25.36 -3.25 2.86
N TYR A 21 25.96 -2.71 3.92
CA TYR A 21 27.35 -2.21 3.87
C TYR A 21 28.37 -3.33 3.65
N GLU A 22 28.19 -4.46 4.31
CA GLU A 22 29.05 -5.65 4.13
C GLU A 22 29.00 -6.17 2.69
N ARG A 23 27.81 -6.18 2.06
CA ARG A 23 27.66 -6.50 0.61
C ARG A 23 28.37 -5.50 -0.29
N CYS A 24 28.48 -4.25 0.11
CA CYS A 24 29.33 -3.26 -0.56
C CYS A 24 30.84 -3.46 -0.29
N GLY A 25 31.23 -4.38 0.62
CA GLY A 25 32.62 -4.63 1.03
C GLY A 25 33.19 -3.53 1.92
N ILE A 26 32.34 -2.80 2.61
CA ILE A 26 32.73 -1.68 3.48
C ILE A 26 32.07 -1.89 4.85
N SER A 27 32.85 -1.70 5.93
CA SER A 27 32.29 -1.73 7.28
C SER A 27 31.64 -0.40 7.65
N LEU A 28 30.50 -0.46 8.33
CA LEU A 28 29.81 0.71 8.86
C LEU A 28 30.67 1.35 9.99
N ARG A 29 31.01 2.64 9.87
CA ARG A 29 31.96 3.29 10.80
C ARG A 29 31.42 4.51 11.54
N THR A 30 30.35 5.16 11.07
CA THR A 30 29.91 6.44 11.62
C THR A 30 28.40 6.60 11.61
N GLY A 31 27.85 7.39 12.55
CA GLY A 31 26.44 7.77 12.58
C GLY A 31 25.96 8.55 11.33
N TYR A 32 26.86 9.24 10.63
CA TYR A 32 26.55 9.87 9.35
C TYR A 32 26.24 8.84 8.28
N SER A 33 26.97 7.73 8.25
CA SER A 33 26.73 6.62 7.33
C SER A 33 25.36 5.99 7.56
N LEU A 34 24.97 5.76 8.83
CA LEU A 34 23.62 5.29 9.20
C LEU A 34 22.51 6.23 8.69
N LYS A 35 22.63 7.54 8.94
CA LYS A 35 21.65 8.52 8.48
C LYS A 35 21.54 8.55 6.95
N SER A 36 22.65 8.42 6.24
CA SER A 36 22.67 8.34 4.78
C SER A 36 22.03 7.05 4.27
N ALA A 37 22.27 5.92 4.94
CA ALA A 37 21.69 4.63 4.60
C ALA A 37 20.16 4.62 4.81
N ARG A 38 19.67 5.10 5.95
CA ARG A 38 18.21 5.24 6.21
C ARG A 38 17.52 6.08 5.17
N ARG A 39 18.16 7.18 4.71
CA ARG A 39 17.64 7.97 3.59
C ARG A 39 17.56 7.16 2.30
N SER A 40 18.58 6.35 2.00
CA SER A 40 18.58 5.48 0.83
C SER A 40 17.51 4.40 0.93
N LEU A 41 17.27 3.86 2.13
CA LEU A 41 16.20 2.89 2.38
C LEU A 41 14.82 3.50 2.15
N ASN A 42 14.56 4.71 2.63
CA ASN A 42 13.30 5.41 2.37
C ASN A 42 13.08 5.72 0.87
N ILE A 43 14.17 5.99 0.13
CA ILE A 43 14.10 6.16 -1.34
C ILE A 43 13.76 4.81 -2.01
N LEU A 44 14.35 3.71 -1.54
CA LEU A 44 14.04 2.36 -2.01
C LEU A 44 12.55 2.01 -1.76
N PHE A 45 12.01 2.33 -0.59
CA PHE A 45 10.58 2.14 -0.29
C PHE A 45 9.67 2.98 -1.21
N SER A 46 10.09 4.20 -1.52
CA SER A 46 9.37 5.03 -2.49
C SER A 46 9.42 4.45 -3.91
N GLU A 47 10.55 3.88 -4.30
CA GLU A 47 10.69 3.19 -5.59
C GLU A 47 9.80 1.94 -5.67
N TRP A 48 9.73 1.13 -4.61
CA TRP A 48 8.82 0.00 -4.55
C TRP A 48 7.36 0.42 -4.70
N GLY A 49 6.96 1.53 -4.08
CA GLY A 49 5.63 2.09 -4.26
C GLY A 49 5.28 2.45 -5.71
N ASN A 50 6.27 2.67 -6.57
CA ASN A 50 6.10 2.96 -7.99
C ASN A 50 6.14 1.71 -8.88
N ARG A 51 6.69 0.58 -8.39
CA ARG A 51 6.83 -0.66 -9.18
C ARG A 51 5.56 -1.50 -9.27
N GLY A 52 4.52 -1.19 -8.51
CA GLY A 52 3.25 -1.89 -8.63
C GLY A 52 2.50 -2.13 -7.33
N LEU A 53 1.56 -3.05 -7.41
CA LEU A 53 0.69 -3.43 -6.30
C LEU A 53 1.39 -4.50 -5.45
N HIS A 54 1.64 -4.19 -4.19
CA HIS A 54 2.11 -5.15 -3.20
C HIS A 54 0.92 -5.64 -2.38
N LEU A 55 0.53 -6.92 -2.54
CA LEU A 55 -0.66 -7.46 -1.90
C LEU A 55 -0.61 -7.39 -0.37
N TRP A 56 0.57 -7.54 0.21
CA TRP A 56 0.77 -7.44 1.66
C TRP A 56 0.57 -6.02 2.23
N LYS A 57 0.47 -5.00 1.37
CA LYS A 57 0.15 -3.61 1.74
C LYS A 57 -1.31 -3.23 1.51
N VAL A 58 -2.13 -4.16 1.06
CA VAL A 58 -3.57 -3.92 0.92
C VAL A 58 -4.23 -4.05 2.27
N ASP A 59 -4.90 -3.00 2.70
CA ASP A 59 -5.62 -2.95 3.97
C ASP A 59 -7.06 -2.46 3.75
N LEU A 60 -7.93 -2.70 4.73
CA LEU A 60 -9.35 -2.38 4.68
C LEU A 60 -9.70 -1.27 5.66
N ALA A 61 -10.05 -0.11 5.15
CA ALA A 61 -10.56 0.99 5.95
C ALA A 61 -12.07 0.92 6.16
N SER A 62 -12.53 1.52 7.26
CA SER A 62 -13.93 1.60 7.63
C SER A 62 -14.23 3.00 8.20
N VAL A 63 -14.96 3.80 7.45
CA VAL A 63 -15.26 5.20 7.79
C VAL A 63 -16.78 5.38 7.91
N PRO A 64 -17.30 5.89 9.05
CA PRO A 64 -18.72 6.15 9.19
C PRO A 64 -19.22 7.17 8.16
N LEU A 65 -20.38 6.91 7.55
CA LEU A 65 -20.99 7.86 6.64
C LEU A 65 -21.68 8.98 7.40
N VAL A 66 -21.42 10.22 6.98
CA VAL A 66 -22.04 11.42 7.57
C VAL A 66 -23.04 12.03 6.60
N GLU A 67 -24.23 12.38 7.07
CA GLU A 67 -25.27 12.98 6.24
C GLU A 67 -24.78 14.24 5.51
N GLY A 68 -24.98 14.27 4.20
CA GLY A 68 -24.62 15.42 3.36
C GLY A 68 -23.12 15.58 3.10
N GLN A 69 -22.27 14.73 3.65
CA GLN A 69 -20.82 14.78 3.43
C GLN A 69 -20.47 14.09 2.12
N ALA A 70 -19.88 14.84 1.20
CA ALA A 70 -19.44 14.31 -0.10
C ALA A 70 -17.98 13.84 -0.06
N GLU A 71 -17.13 14.50 0.72
CA GLU A 71 -15.68 14.29 0.76
C GLU A 71 -15.23 13.62 2.05
N TYR A 72 -14.45 12.56 1.91
CA TYR A 72 -13.84 11.79 3.00
C TYR A 72 -12.32 11.75 2.81
N ASN A 73 -11.59 12.27 3.78
CA ASN A 73 -10.12 12.26 3.81
C ASN A 73 -9.63 12.34 5.27
N ALA A 74 -8.31 12.26 5.46
CA ALA A 74 -7.70 12.30 6.79
C ALA A 74 -7.92 13.65 7.54
N THR A 75 -8.35 14.71 6.85
CA THR A 75 -8.67 16.02 7.47
C THR A 75 -10.12 16.06 7.93
N THR A 76 -11.05 15.51 7.13
CA THR A 76 -12.50 15.51 7.45
C THR A 76 -12.84 14.47 8.51
N ASP A 77 -12.13 13.36 8.54
CA ASP A 77 -12.26 12.31 9.57
C ASP A 77 -10.88 11.76 9.97
N SER A 78 -10.19 12.50 10.83
CA SER A 78 -8.86 12.12 11.31
C SER A 78 -8.84 10.86 12.19
N THR A 79 -9.99 10.40 12.67
CA THR A 79 -10.09 9.23 13.56
C THR A 79 -10.25 7.93 12.78
N ASN A 80 -11.07 7.93 11.73
CA ASN A 80 -11.46 6.70 11.03
C ASN A 80 -10.83 6.61 9.62
N PHE A 81 -10.49 7.74 9.01
CA PHE A 81 -9.81 7.71 7.70
C PHE A 81 -8.32 7.39 7.90
N PRO A 82 -7.79 6.33 7.28
CA PRO A 82 -6.41 5.90 7.49
C PRO A 82 -5.40 6.92 6.96
N THR A 83 -4.29 7.04 7.67
CA THR A 83 -3.12 7.77 7.20
C THR A 83 -2.31 6.91 6.23
N GLY A 84 -1.55 7.53 5.34
CA GLY A 84 -0.66 6.80 4.42
C GLY A 84 -1.38 6.06 3.28
N VAL A 85 -2.61 6.45 2.95
CA VAL A 85 -3.31 5.94 1.76
C VAL A 85 -2.56 6.36 0.50
N ASN A 86 -2.06 5.39 -0.26
CA ASN A 86 -1.40 5.62 -1.55
C ASN A 86 -2.40 5.53 -2.71
N GLN A 87 -3.23 4.50 -2.70
CA GLN A 87 -4.22 4.25 -3.75
C GLN A 87 -5.44 3.53 -3.17
N VAL A 88 -6.63 3.99 -3.55
CA VAL A 88 -7.89 3.28 -3.27
C VAL A 88 -8.18 2.33 -4.42
N LEU A 89 -8.34 1.06 -4.11
CA LEU A 89 -8.59 -0.02 -5.07
C LEU A 89 -10.07 -0.14 -5.35
N GLU A 90 -10.82 -0.56 -4.34
CA GLU A 90 -12.25 -0.81 -4.40
C GLU A 90 -12.95 -0.19 -3.20
N ALA A 91 -14.22 0.18 -3.35
CA ALA A 91 -15.01 0.72 -2.26
C ALA A 91 -16.46 0.18 -2.31
N TYR A 92 -17.05 0.05 -1.12
CA TYR A 92 -18.44 -0.36 -0.94
C TYR A 92 -19.03 0.29 0.30
N VAL A 93 -20.33 0.37 0.36
CA VAL A 93 -21.05 0.82 1.56
C VAL A 93 -21.57 -0.41 2.28
N ARG A 94 -21.24 -0.52 3.56
CA ARG A 94 -21.77 -1.54 4.46
C ARG A 94 -22.90 -0.98 5.29
N ASN A 95 -24.05 -1.63 5.24
CA ASN A 95 -25.18 -1.37 6.12
C ASN A 95 -25.16 -2.40 7.27
N ASN A 96 -24.90 -1.93 8.49
CA ASN A 96 -24.91 -2.72 9.73
C ASN A 96 -26.19 -2.51 10.55
N THR A 97 -27.27 -2.05 9.97
CA THR A 97 -28.54 -1.85 10.70
C THR A 97 -29.01 -3.14 11.34
N THR A 98 -28.73 -4.28 10.69
CA THR A 98 -28.93 -5.60 11.28
C THR A 98 -27.55 -6.18 11.62
N SER A 99 -27.19 -6.24 12.89
CA SER A 99 -25.86 -6.66 13.36
C SER A 99 -25.47 -8.08 12.98
N THR A 100 -26.45 -8.95 12.72
CA THR A 100 -26.23 -10.36 12.37
C THR A 100 -25.99 -10.60 10.88
N THR A 101 -26.48 -9.73 10.00
CA THR A 101 -26.37 -9.88 8.53
C THR A 101 -26.11 -8.52 7.87
N PRO A 102 -24.85 -8.04 7.88
CA PRO A 102 -24.51 -6.81 7.19
C PRO A 102 -24.72 -6.94 5.67
N ILE A 103 -25.21 -5.89 5.04
CA ILE A 103 -25.42 -5.82 3.60
C ILE A 103 -24.37 -4.90 2.99
N ASP A 104 -23.60 -5.43 2.06
CA ASP A 104 -22.57 -4.70 1.33
C ASP A 104 -23.07 -4.31 -0.06
N THR A 105 -22.99 -3.03 -0.39
CA THR A 105 -23.34 -2.48 -1.70
C THR A 105 -22.09 -1.90 -2.35
N SER A 106 -21.63 -2.49 -3.45
CA SER A 106 -20.46 -2.01 -4.17
C SER A 106 -20.69 -0.63 -4.78
N LEU A 107 -19.64 0.20 -4.76
CA LEU A 107 -19.63 1.52 -5.40
C LEU A 107 -18.85 1.45 -6.72
N SER A 108 -19.38 2.09 -7.76
CA SER A 108 -18.69 2.21 -9.04
C SER A 108 -17.65 3.33 -9.00
N LYS A 109 -16.41 3.01 -9.33
CA LYS A 109 -15.34 4.02 -9.44
C LYS A 109 -15.50 4.81 -10.73
N ILE A 110 -15.53 6.14 -10.61
CA ILE A 110 -15.59 7.06 -11.75
C ILE A 110 -14.30 7.90 -11.84
N ASP A 111 -14.02 8.40 -13.03
CA ASP A 111 -12.89 9.27 -13.27
C ASP A 111 -13.20 10.74 -12.94
N ARG A 112 -12.18 11.57 -12.97
CA ARG A 112 -12.29 13.00 -12.66
C ARG A 112 -13.21 13.75 -13.62
N SER A 113 -13.18 13.42 -14.91
CA SER A 113 -14.00 14.11 -15.91
C SER A 113 -15.48 13.75 -15.77
N THR A 114 -15.79 12.49 -15.51
CA THR A 114 -17.14 12.04 -15.20
C THR A 114 -17.66 12.70 -13.93
N TYR A 115 -16.84 12.73 -12.84
CA TYR A 115 -17.25 13.42 -11.62
C TYR A 115 -17.46 14.93 -11.85
N ALA A 116 -16.61 15.58 -12.65
CA ALA A 116 -16.74 17.00 -12.98
C ALA A 116 -18.02 17.32 -13.75
N SER A 117 -18.46 16.43 -14.63
CA SER A 117 -19.67 16.60 -15.45
C SER A 117 -21.00 16.42 -14.69
N LEU A 118 -20.95 15.88 -13.46
CA LEU A 118 -22.16 15.72 -12.63
C LEU A 118 -22.75 17.08 -12.24
N ALA A 119 -24.01 17.30 -12.58
CA ALA A 119 -24.67 18.60 -12.38
C ALA A 119 -24.90 18.93 -10.91
N THR A 120 -25.32 17.93 -10.10
CA THR A 120 -25.72 18.12 -8.70
C THR A 120 -24.92 17.22 -7.78
N LYS A 121 -23.68 17.61 -7.48
CA LYS A 121 -22.72 16.80 -6.69
C LYS A 121 -23.15 16.57 -5.24
N LEU A 122 -23.95 17.47 -4.66
CA LEU A 122 -24.42 17.40 -3.28
C LEU A 122 -25.85 16.83 -3.15
N SER A 123 -26.36 16.19 -4.20
CA SER A 123 -27.66 15.49 -4.14
C SER A 123 -27.61 14.39 -3.10
N LYS A 124 -28.49 14.46 -2.10
CA LYS A 124 -28.60 13.46 -1.03
C LYS A 124 -29.31 12.20 -1.51
N GLY A 125 -28.77 11.05 -1.17
CA GLY A 125 -29.35 9.77 -1.52
C GLY A 125 -28.51 8.61 -1.00
N THR A 126 -28.63 7.48 -1.68
CA THR A 126 -27.77 6.31 -1.45
C THR A 126 -26.53 6.44 -2.32
N PRO A 127 -25.33 6.48 -1.73
CA PRO A 127 -24.10 6.50 -2.52
C PRO A 127 -24.03 5.32 -3.49
N SER A 128 -23.71 5.60 -4.75
CA SER A 128 -23.62 4.58 -5.81
C SER A 128 -22.30 4.64 -6.57
N GLN A 129 -21.64 5.79 -6.55
CA GLN A 129 -20.38 6.02 -7.25
C GLN A 129 -19.39 6.75 -6.36
N TYR A 130 -18.11 6.59 -6.66
CA TYR A 130 -17.06 7.33 -5.98
C TYR A 130 -15.95 7.75 -6.94
N TYR A 131 -15.35 8.89 -6.65
CA TYR A 131 -14.16 9.42 -7.29
C TYR A 131 -13.04 9.54 -6.27
N VAL A 132 -11.81 9.22 -6.65
CA VAL A 132 -10.63 9.37 -5.79
C VAL A 132 -9.74 10.47 -6.34
N GLU A 133 -9.56 11.53 -5.58
CA GLU A 133 -8.58 12.55 -5.89
C GLU A 133 -7.21 12.16 -5.31
N ARG A 134 -6.23 11.95 -6.17
CA ARG A 134 -4.88 11.51 -5.81
C ARG A 134 -3.98 12.73 -5.58
N THR A 135 -4.14 13.35 -4.43
CA THR A 135 -3.26 14.41 -3.92
C THR A 135 -2.28 13.84 -2.90
N THR A 136 -1.49 14.69 -2.25
CA THR A 136 -0.60 14.30 -1.14
C THR A 136 -1.36 13.64 0.01
N SER A 137 -2.61 14.09 0.24
CA SER A 137 -3.58 13.45 1.13
C SER A 137 -4.81 13.08 0.30
N PRO A 138 -4.94 11.81 -0.13
CA PRO A 138 -6.02 11.41 -1.01
C PRO A 138 -7.40 11.65 -0.40
N SER A 139 -8.35 12.09 -1.23
CA SER A 139 -9.76 12.28 -0.87
C SER A 139 -10.65 11.36 -1.67
N ILE A 140 -11.67 10.79 -1.03
CA ILE A 140 -12.72 10.01 -1.68
C ILE A 140 -13.97 10.88 -1.74
N PHE A 141 -14.48 11.11 -2.93
CA PHE A 141 -15.73 11.84 -3.17
C PHE A 141 -16.84 10.85 -3.50
N LEU A 142 -17.92 10.90 -2.75
CA LEU A 142 -19.09 10.07 -3.00
C LEU A 142 -20.12 10.80 -3.87
N TYR A 143 -20.79 10.04 -4.72
CA TYR A 143 -21.97 10.45 -5.46
C TYR A 143 -23.02 9.32 -5.41
N GLN A 144 -24.19 9.58 -4.90
CA GLN A 144 -24.78 10.70 -4.18
C GLN A 144 -24.18 10.84 -2.77
N THR A 145 -24.38 12.03 -2.15
CA THR A 145 -24.01 12.19 -0.74
C THR A 145 -24.97 11.40 0.15
N PRO A 146 -24.51 10.85 1.29
CA PRO A 146 -25.37 10.10 2.19
C PRO A 146 -26.60 10.91 2.64
N SER A 147 -27.78 10.32 2.56
CA SER A 147 -28.99 10.88 3.17
C SER A 147 -29.06 10.53 4.66
N SER A 148 -30.02 11.12 5.39
CA SER A 148 -30.22 10.82 6.82
C SER A 148 -30.49 9.34 7.12
N SER A 149 -31.12 8.61 6.17
CA SER A 149 -31.37 7.17 6.28
C SER A 149 -30.14 6.32 5.95
N PHE A 150 -29.09 6.90 5.37
CA PHE A 150 -27.84 6.25 4.96
C PHE A 150 -26.62 6.84 5.63
N SER A 151 -26.76 7.29 6.87
CA SER A 151 -25.68 7.93 7.62
C SER A 151 -25.61 7.38 9.06
N GLY A 152 -24.55 7.76 9.77
CA GLY A 152 -24.31 7.35 11.14
C GLY A 152 -23.46 6.08 11.26
N SER A 153 -23.31 5.61 12.49
CA SER A 153 -22.44 4.46 12.82
C SER A 153 -22.88 3.11 12.23
N THR A 154 -24.12 3.05 11.74
CA THR A 154 -24.68 1.84 11.09
C THR A 154 -24.35 1.75 9.61
N HIS A 155 -23.94 2.84 8.98
CA HIS A 155 -23.59 2.88 7.57
C HIS A 155 -22.12 3.29 7.42
N LEU A 156 -21.31 2.39 6.88
CA LEU A 156 -19.88 2.53 6.79
C LEU A 156 -19.43 2.55 5.33
N LEU A 157 -18.63 3.55 4.97
CA LEU A 157 -17.81 3.49 3.78
C LEU A 157 -16.65 2.55 4.05
N LYS A 158 -16.58 1.44 3.36
CA LYS A 158 -15.46 0.52 3.40
C LYS A 158 -14.71 0.56 2.08
N PHE A 159 -13.39 0.60 2.16
CA PHE A 159 -12.57 0.60 0.96
C PHE A 159 -11.26 -0.12 1.19
N TYR A 160 -10.87 -0.93 0.20
CA TYR A 160 -9.53 -1.50 0.13
C TYR A 160 -8.58 -0.45 -0.41
N TYR A 161 -7.46 -0.30 0.25
CA TYR A 161 -6.45 0.66 -0.15
C TYR A 161 -5.05 0.09 -0.03
N LEU A 162 -4.15 0.61 -0.84
CA LEU A 162 -2.73 0.33 -0.74
C LEU A 162 -2.12 1.29 0.29
N LYS A 163 -1.65 0.74 1.39
CA LYS A 163 -0.96 1.49 2.45
C LYS A 163 0.47 1.82 1.98
N ARG A 164 0.94 3.01 2.30
CA ARG A 164 2.34 3.38 2.12
C ARG A 164 3.23 2.56 3.05
N ILE A 165 4.41 2.12 2.58
CA ILE A 165 5.42 1.49 3.42
C ILE A 165 5.88 2.50 4.46
N GLU A 166 6.00 2.08 5.71
CA GLU A 166 6.48 2.93 6.79
C GLU A 166 7.95 3.30 6.57
N ASP A 167 8.35 4.47 7.04
CA ASP A 167 9.73 4.91 6.88
C ASP A 167 10.68 4.18 7.84
N ALA A 168 11.98 4.25 7.55
CA ALA A 168 13.01 3.61 8.35
C ALA A 168 13.21 4.22 9.75
N GLY A 169 12.40 5.22 10.14
CA GLY A 169 12.46 5.86 11.45
C GLY A 169 13.85 6.38 11.84
N THR A 170 14.02 6.66 13.13
CA THR A 170 15.29 7.18 13.69
C THR A 170 15.82 6.36 14.86
N ALA A 171 15.02 5.50 15.48
CA ALA A 171 15.44 4.67 16.60
C ALA A 171 16.27 3.46 16.13
N TYR A 172 17.15 2.99 16.99
CA TYR A 172 18.08 1.87 16.69
C TYR A 172 17.37 0.53 16.59
N THR A 173 16.25 0.38 17.29
CA THR A 173 15.46 -0.86 17.39
C THR A 173 14.18 -0.80 16.56
N ASN A 174 14.14 0.05 15.50
CA ASN A 174 12.98 0.08 14.62
C ASN A 174 12.98 -1.18 13.75
N GLU A 175 11.89 -1.91 13.82
CA GLU A 175 11.58 -2.98 12.89
C GLU A 175 11.01 -2.40 11.58
N THR A 176 11.01 -3.19 10.52
CA THR A 176 10.37 -2.81 9.26
C THR A 176 8.97 -3.40 9.20
N ASP A 177 8.03 -2.71 8.57
CA ASP A 177 6.73 -3.30 8.25
C ASP A 177 6.75 -4.13 6.95
N VAL A 178 7.94 -4.55 6.53
CA VAL A 178 8.18 -5.32 5.32
C VAL A 178 8.11 -6.82 5.63
N VAL A 179 7.30 -7.57 4.88
CA VAL A 179 7.15 -9.01 5.11
C VAL A 179 8.41 -9.79 4.78
N PHE A 180 8.60 -10.92 5.47
CA PHE A 180 9.79 -11.76 5.42
C PHE A 180 10.32 -12.05 4.01
N ARG A 181 9.44 -12.34 3.03
CA ARG A 181 9.84 -12.64 1.65
C ARG A 181 10.51 -11.48 0.91
N PHE A 182 10.31 -10.23 1.39
CA PHE A 182 10.94 -9.04 0.82
C PHE A 182 12.26 -8.63 1.49
N ILE A 183 12.63 -9.22 2.63
CA ILE A 183 13.88 -8.91 3.34
C ILE A 183 15.12 -9.08 2.45
N PRO A 184 15.32 -10.19 1.70
CA PRO A 184 16.49 -10.34 0.84
C PRO A 184 16.63 -9.24 -0.20
N CYS A 185 15.53 -8.91 -0.90
CA CYS A 185 15.55 -7.86 -1.92
C CYS A 185 15.68 -6.46 -1.31
N MET A 186 15.24 -6.24 -0.07
CA MET A 186 15.44 -4.98 0.65
C MET A 186 16.93 -4.75 0.94
N ILE A 187 17.64 -5.77 1.44
CA ILE A 187 19.07 -5.71 1.71
C ILE A 187 19.85 -5.48 0.41
N SER A 188 19.56 -6.23 -0.65
CA SER A 188 20.22 -6.11 -1.94
C SER A 188 19.93 -4.76 -2.60
N GLY A 189 18.69 -4.28 -2.51
CA GLY A 189 18.30 -2.96 -3.00
C GLY A 189 19.01 -1.84 -2.26
N LEU A 190 19.09 -1.92 -0.92
CA LEU A 190 19.85 -0.97 -0.13
C LEU A 190 21.34 -1.00 -0.48
N ALA A 191 21.94 -2.19 -0.62
CA ALA A 191 23.33 -2.34 -1.03
C ALA A 191 23.57 -1.72 -2.43
N TYR A 192 22.66 -1.91 -3.37
CA TYR A 192 22.74 -1.25 -4.68
C TYR A 192 22.69 0.28 -4.55
N TYR A 193 21.76 0.84 -3.78
CA TYR A 193 21.68 2.30 -3.56
C TYR A 193 22.92 2.87 -2.84
N LEU A 194 23.48 2.12 -1.90
CA LEU A 194 24.71 2.51 -1.22
C LEU A 194 25.92 2.43 -2.16
N SER A 195 26.01 1.39 -3.01
CA SER A 195 27.13 1.23 -3.94
C SER A 195 27.28 2.42 -4.87
N MET A 196 26.18 3.07 -5.28
CA MET A 196 26.24 4.30 -6.08
C MET A 196 26.95 5.46 -5.39
N LYS A 197 27.06 5.42 -4.05
CA LYS A 197 27.68 6.48 -3.24
C LYS A 197 29.11 6.14 -2.80
N ILE A 198 29.36 4.87 -2.48
CA ILE A 198 30.56 4.45 -1.74
C ILE A 198 31.37 3.33 -2.41
N ALA A 199 30.77 2.57 -3.35
CA ALA A 199 31.41 1.43 -4.01
C ALA A 199 30.97 1.31 -5.48
N PRO A 200 31.32 2.27 -6.35
CA PRO A 200 30.83 2.31 -7.75
C PRO A 200 31.22 1.10 -8.59
N ASP A 201 32.33 0.46 -8.26
CA ASP A 201 32.84 -0.78 -8.86
C ASP A 201 31.91 -1.97 -8.67
N ARG A 202 31.09 -1.97 -7.63
CA ARG A 202 30.15 -3.06 -7.32
C ARG A 202 28.75 -2.88 -7.92
N ILE A 203 28.43 -1.74 -8.50
CA ILE A 203 27.12 -1.43 -9.08
C ILE A 203 26.68 -2.49 -10.09
N GLN A 204 27.58 -2.92 -10.97
CA GLN A 204 27.28 -3.87 -12.03
C GLN A 204 26.89 -5.27 -11.50
N ILE A 205 27.33 -5.61 -10.31
CA ILE A 205 27.01 -6.90 -9.64
C ILE A 205 25.75 -6.75 -8.79
N LEU A 206 25.64 -5.66 -8.03
CA LEU A 206 24.54 -5.49 -7.05
C LEU A 206 23.21 -5.14 -7.71
N LYS A 207 23.21 -4.42 -8.83
CA LYS A 207 21.96 -4.07 -9.54
C LYS A 207 21.21 -5.30 -10.06
N PRO A 208 21.83 -6.21 -10.85
CA PRO A 208 21.15 -7.43 -11.31
C PRO A 208 20.68 -8.31 -10.15
N LEU A 209 21.48 -8.45 -9.10
CA LEU A 209 21.11 -9.21 -7.91
C LEU A 209 19.84 -8.65 -7.25
N TYR A 210 19.77 -7.34 -7.07
CA TYR A 210 18.58 -6.67 -6.55
C TYR A 210 17.34 -6.91 -7.42
N GLU A 211 17.46 -6.73 -8.75
CA GLU A 211 16.34 -6.91 -9.66
C GLU A 211 15.84 -8.37 -9.67
N GLU A 212 16.75 -9.35 -9.61
CA GLU A 212 16.40 -10.76 -9.55
C GLU A 212 15.68 -11.12 -8.24
N GLU A 213 16.21 -10.67 -7.09
CA GLU A 213 15.58 -10.92 -5.79
C GLU A 213 14.22 -10.23 -5.67
N LEU A 214 14.10 -9.01 -6.18
CA LEU A 214 12.82 -8.31 -6.21
C LEU A 214 11.79 -9.04 -7.09
N GLN A 215 12.21 -9.54 -8.26
CA GLN A 215 11.32 -10.29 -9.14
C GLN A 215 10.85 -11.60 -8.48
N ARG A 216 11.71 -12.28 -7.74
CA ARG A 216 11.33 -13.47 -6.96
C ARG A 216 10.30 -13.14 -5.89
N ALA A 217 10.52 -12.06 -5.13
CA ALA A 217 9.61 -11.59 -4.09
C ALA A 217 8.24 -11.18 -4.67
N LEU A 218 8.22 -10.48 -5.81
CA LEU A 218 6.98 -10.09 -6.49
C LEU A 218 6.22 -11.30 -7.06
N ASN A 219 6.92 -12.31 -7.58
CA ASN A 219 6.28 -13.55 -8.05
C ASN A 219 5.62 -14.32 -6.90
N GLU A 220 6.27 -14.36 -5.74
CA GLU A 220 5.71 -14.98 -4.53
C GLU A 220 4.53 -14.16 -3.97
N ASP A 221 4.57 -12.83 -4.09
CA ASP A 221 3.48 -11.94 -3.65
C ASP A 221 2.27 -11.94 -4.61
N SER A 222 2.40 -12.58 -5.78
CA SER A 222 1.30 -12.68 -6.73
C SER A 222 0.24 -13.67 -6.27
N THR A 223 -1.04 -13.33 -6.46
CA THR A 223 -2.12 -14.30 -6.26
C THR A 223 -2.03 -15.41 -7.30
N ALA A 224 -1.80 -16.64 -6.84
CA ALA A 224 -1.88 -17.84 -7.68
C ALA A 224 -3.34 -18.13 -8.07
N THR A 225 -3.95 -17.27 -8.89
CA THR A 225 -5.29 -17.48 -9.43
C THR A 225 -5.15 -18.11 -10.81
N SER A 226 -5.67 -19.32 -10.98
CA SER A 226 -5.74 -19.94 -12.30
C SER A 226 -6.67 -19.14 -13.20
N LEU A 227 -6.11 -18.44 -14.17
CA LEU A 227 -6.87 -17.79 -15.23
C LEU A 227 -7.37 -18.84 -16.23
N TYR A 228 -8.60 -19.30 -16.06
CA TYR A 228 -9.29 -20.06 -17.08
C TYR A 228 -9.73 -19.13 -18.21
N ILE A 229 -8.95 -19.03 -19.27
CA ILE A 229 -9.37 -18.39 -20.52
C ILE A 229 -10.20 -19.42 -21.29
N SER A 230 -11.53 -19.34 -21.21
CA SER A 230 -12.42 -20.11 -22.06
C SER A 230 -12.53 -19.40 -23.42
N PRO A 231 -12.06 -20.00 -24.53
CA PRO A 231 -12.23 -19.39 -25.84
C PRO A 231 -13.73 -19.35 -26.18
N ARG A 232 -14.28 -18.18 -26.36
CA ARG A 232 -15.66 -18.00 -26.80
C ARG A 232 -15.72 -18.28 -28.30
N ASN A 233 -16.23 -19.45 -28.67
CA ASN A 233 -16.52 -19.75 -30.07
C ASN A 233 -17.61 -18.81 -30.58
N TYR A 234 -17.24 -17.83 -31.39
CA TYR A 234 -18.19 -17.13 -32.25
C TYR A 234 -18.53 -18.02 -33.43
N SER A 235 -19.65 -18.72 -33.39
CA SER A 235 -20.23 -19.31 -34.59
C SER A 235 -20.87 -18.18 -35.40
N PHE A 236 -20.20 -17.79 -36.48
CA PHE A 236 -20.88 -17.00 -37.51
C PHE A 236 -21.94 -17.87 -38.17
N LYS A 237 -23.24 -17.46 -38.08
CA LYS A 237 -24.31 -17.89 -38.96
C LYS A 237 -24.45 -16.89 -40.08
#